data_be259c3112e765651675aa44904473cb
#
_entry.id   be259c3112e765651675aa44904473cb
#
_cell.length_a   1.000
_cell.length_b   1.000
_cell.length_c   1.000
_cell.angle_alpha   90.00
_cell.angle_beta   90.00
_cell.angle_gamma   90.00
#
_symmetry.space_group_name_H-M   'P 1'
#
loop_
_entity.id
_entity.type
_entity.pdbx_description
1 polymer ?
#
loop_
_entity_poly.entity_id
_entity_poly.type
_entity_poly.pdbx_seq_one_letter_code
_entity_poly.pdbx_strand_id
1 'polypeptide(L)'
;MFIGQSVPKTVQFADPQNPSINQLPRKMALQRAYQTIGGSCQWYAAAVVENQGRYRDALISEYHKYPALVPVFDFMDDKAPDKVRKMKKVWTEDGYILFWTAPKADTEMDKAVRYVVYRFGNKEKVNLDDPSHIVAITRNPFYKLPYETGKTKYRYVVTALDRLHNESKSVSKKLKL
;
A
#
# COMPACT_ATOMS: atom_id res chain seq x y z
N MET A 1 -3.80 16.00 -6.41
CA MET A 1 -2.64 16.90 -6.70
C MET A 1 -1.39 16.32 -6.07
N PHE A 2 -0.21 16.46 -6.72
CA PHE A 2 1.09 16.11 -6.14
C PHE A 2 1.89 17.38 -5.86
N ILE A 3 2.64 17.38 -4.75
CA ILE A 3 3.46 18.53 -4.34
C ILE A 3 4.92 18.24 -4.61
N GLY A 4 5.61 19.18 -5.30
CA GLY A 4 7.06 19.16 -5.46
C GLY A 4 7.75 19.57 -4.15
N GLN A 5 8.71 18.78 -3.68
CA GLN A 5 9.45 19.05 -2.45
C GLN A 5 10.96 19.04 -2.71
N SER A 6 11.62 20.17 -2.44
CA SER A 6 13.07 20.26 -2.51
C SER A 6 13.70 19.58 -1.30
N VAL A 7 14.39 18.46 -1.51
CA VAL A 7 15.10 17.72 -0.47
C VAL A 7 16.23 18.55 0.13
N PRO A 8 17.15 19.17 -0.65
CA PRO A 8 18.23 19.97 -0.09
C PRO A 8 17.72 21.12 0.79
N LYS A 9 16.73 21.87 0.33
CA LYS A 9 16.15 22.96 1.12
C LYS A 9 15.45 22.47 2.38
N THR A 10 14.80 21.31 2.30
CA THR A 10 14.08 20.74 3.47
C THR A 10 15.04 20.36 4.60
N VAL A 11 16.22 19.83 4.28
CA VAL A 11 17.21 19.44 5.29
C VAL A 11 18.13 20.57 5.71
N GLN A 12 18.34 21.57 4.85
CA GLN A 12 19.20 22.73 5.11
C GLN A 12 18.58 23.69 6.13
N PHE A 13 17.26 23.89 6.06
CA PHE A 13 16.58 24.86 6.91
C PHE A 13 15.94 24.19 8.14
N ALA A 14 16.12 24.82 9.28
CA ALA A 14 15.45 24.42 10.52
C ALA A 14 13.92 24.63 10.42
N ASP A 15 13.19 23.85 11.19
CA ASP A 15 11.75 24.05 11.35
C ASP A 15 11.49 25.36 12.11
N PRO A 16 10.62 26.26 11.63
CA PRO A 16 10.34 27.54 12.30
C PRO A 16 9.77 27.42 13.71
N GLN A 17 9.12 26.29 14.03
CA GLN A 17 8.51 26.06 15.35
C GLN A 17 9.42 25.22 16.27
N ASN A 18 10.38 24.48 15.69
CA ASN A 18 11.37 23.69 16.43
C ASN A 18 12.73 23.75 15.74
N PRO A 19 13.57 24.73 16.06
CA PRO A 19 14.87 24.93 15.42
C PRO A 19 15.88 23.77 15.60
N SER A 20 15.60 22.80 16.47
CA SER A 20 16.46 21.62 16.67
C SER A 20 16.30 20.54 15.58
N ILE A 21 15.30 20.64 14.73
CA ILE A 21 15.01 19.69 13.65
C ILE A 21 14.91 20.42 12.30
N ASN A 22 15.02 19.66 11.21
CA ASN A 22 14.77 20.19 9.87
C ASN A 22 13.26 20.27 9.55
N GLN A 23 12.90 20.78 8.38
CA GLN A 23 11.51 21.03 8.00
C GLN A 23 10.72 19.78 7.58
N LEU A 24 11.35 18.59 7.51
CA LEU A 24 10.67 17.39 6.98
C LEU A 24 9.42 16.99 7.77
N PRO A 25 9.45 16.87 9.12
CA PRO A 25 8.27 16.47 9.88
C PRO A 25 7.06 17.37 9.64
N ARG A 26 7.27 18.70 9.66
CA ARG A 26 6.22 19.67 9.44
C ARG A 26 5.66 19.63 8.02
N LYS A 27 6.50 19.48 7.01
CA LYS A 27 6.07 19.36 5.61
C LYS A 27 5.26 18.11 5.39
N MET A 28 5.66 16.97 5.98
CA MET A 28 4.91 15.73 5.87
C MET A 28 3.56 15.80 6.59
N ALA A 29 3.51 16.41 7.79
CA ALA A 29 2.27 16.65 8.51
C ALA A 29 1.30 17.54 7.70
N LEU A 30 1.83 18.63 7.13
CA LEU A 30 1.03 19.54 6.31
C LEU A 30 0.47 18.84 5.07
N GLN A 31 1.28 18.06 4.34
CA GLN A 31 0.82 17.31 3.17
C GLN A 31 -0.31 16.34 3.52
N ARG A 32 -0.23 15.65 4.66
CA ARG A 32 -1.25 14.70 5.12
C ARG A 32 -2.54 15.37 5.62
N ALA A 33 -2.46 16.62 6.05
CA ALA A 33 -3.64 17.37 6.49
C ALA A 33 -4.57 17.77 5.34
N TYR A 34 -4.08 17.82 4.10
CA TYR A 34 -4.86 18.19 2.93
C TYR A 34 -5.29 16.96 2.12
N GLN A 35 -6.57 16.64 2.15
CA GLN A 35 -7.15 15.49 1.41
C GLN A 35 -6.95 15.55 -0.10
N THR A 36 -6.78 16.75 -0.66
CA THR A 36 -6.53 16.95 -2.09
C THR A 36 -5.11 16.64 -2.54
N ILE A 37 -4.20 16.37 -1.58
CA ILE A 37 -2.81 16.02 -1.86
C ILE A 37 -2.68 14.49 -1.88
N GLY A 38 -2.55 13.92 -3.09
CA GLY A 38 -2.38 12.47 -3.29
C GLY A 38 -0.93 11.98 -3.15
N GLY A 39 0.04 12.87 -2.97
CA GLY A 39 1.44 12.49 -2.82
C GLY A 39 2.42 13.63 -3.03
N SER A 40 3.72 13.30 -2.97
CA SER A 40 4.79 14.27 -3.18
C SER A 40 5.85 13.75 -4.18
N CYS A 41 6.40 14.68 -4.96
CA CYS A 41 7.52 14.45 -5.84
C CYS A 41 8.79 15.02 -5.18
N GLN A 42 9.77 14.15 -4.91
CA GLN A 42 10.99 14.54 -4.22
C GLN A 42 12.01 15.10 -5.23
N TRP A 43 12.41 16.35 -5.07
CA TRP A 43 13.42 17.01 -5.88
C TRP A 43 14.70 17.16 -5.06
N TYR A 44 15.83 16.65 -5.48
CA TYR A 44 16.08 15.80 -6.62
C TYR A 44 16.53 14.41 -6.15
N ALA A 45 16.47 13.41 -7.06
CA ALA A 45 16.70 12.02 -6.70
C ALA A 45 18.05 11.75 -6.02
N ALA A 46 19.15 12.39 -6.51
CA ALA A 46 20.47 12.19 -5.91
C ALA A 46 20.50 12.57 -4.42
N ALA A 47 19.85 13.67 -4.00
CA ALA A 47 19.80 14.07 -2.60
C ALA A 47 19.10 13.02 -1.71
N VAL A 48 18.11 12.30 -2.26
CA VAL A 48 17.48 11.18 -1.55
C VAL A 48 18.40 9.96 -1.50
N VAL A 49 19.04 9.61 -2.63
CA VAL A 49 19.96 8.47 -2.73
C VAL A 49 21.17 8.66 -1.80
N GLU A 50 21.75 9.85 -1.77
CA GLU A 50 22.86 10.25 -0.92
C GLU A 50 22.46 10.39 0.57
N ASN A 51 21.17 10.29 0.86
CA ASN A 51 20.62 10.40 2.22
C ASN A 51 20.98 11.73 2.91
N GLN A 52 20.93 12.84 2.17
CA GLN A 52 21.27 14.17 2.73
C GLN A 52 20.41 14.45 3.96
N GLY A 53 21.06 14.86 5.06
CA GLY A 53 20.39 15.15 6.34
C GLY A 53 19.53 14.01 6.88
N ARG A 54 19.85 12.74 6.56
CA ARG A 54 19.08 11.53 6.91
C ARG A 54 17.66 11.52 6.34
N TYR A 55 17.43 12.20 5.24
CA TYR A 55 16.10 12.35 4.64
C TYR A 55 15.48 11.01 4.22
N ARG A 56 16.26 10.19 3.50
CA ARG A 56 15.82 8.85 3.06
C ARG A 56 15.49 7.95 4.25
N ASP A 57 16.35 7.97 5.28
CA ASP A 57 16.13 7.15 6.47
C ASP A 57 14.82 7.52 7.15
N ALA A 58 14.52 8.81 7.31
CA ALA A 58 13.26 9.28 7.86
C ALA A 58 12.06 8.89 6.98
N LEU A 59 12.17 9.00 5.64
CA LEU A 59 11.11 8.54 4.75
C LEU A 59 10.79 7.06 4.99
N ILE A 60 11.80 6.19 5.03
CA ILE A 60 11.62 4.74 5.17
C ILE A 60 11.09 4.35 6.55
N SER A 61 11.66 4.94 7.61
CA SER A 61 11.35 4.54 8.98
C SER A 61 10.05 5.13 9.53
N GLU A 62 9.65 6.32 9.05
CA GLU A 62 8.57 7.09 9.67
C GLU A 62 7.40 7.35 8.70
N TYR A 63 7.68 7.87 7.49
CA TYR A 63 6.63 8.42 6.63
C TYR A 63 6.12 7.45 5.56
N HIS A 64 6.98 6.61 5.01
CA HIS A 64 6.67 5.61 3.98
C HIS A 64 7.02 4.19 4.46
N LYS A 65 6.77 3.93 5.73
CA LYS A 65 7.07 2.66 6.39
C LYS A 65 6.29 1.48 5.80
N TYR A 66 5.08 1.74 5.33
CA TYR A 66 4.19 0.73 4.76
C TYR A 66 3.94 0.98 3.28
N PRO A 67 3.66 -0.08 2.49
CA PRO A 67 3.21 0.09 1.12
C PRO A 67 1.95 0.95 1.08
N ALA A 68 1.78 1.74 0.03
CA ALA A 68 0.56 2.49 -0.21
C ALA A 68 0.01 2.17 -1.60
N LEU A 69 -1.30 2.22 -1.75
CA LEU A 69 -1.93 2.16 -3.06
C LEU A 69 -1.73 3.49 -3.78
N VAL A 70 -1.56 3.41 -5.10
CA VAL A 70 -1.55 4.61 -5.94
C VAL A 70 -2.96 5.21 -5.92
N PRO A 71 -3.09 6.55 -5.81
CA PRO A 71 -4.39 7.21 -5.88
C PRO A 71 -5.16 6.84 -7.16
N VAL A 72 -6.47 6.70 -7.03
CA VAL A 72 -7.37 6.40 -8.15
C VAL A 72 -7.38 7.57 -9.15
N PHE A 73 -7.52 7.25 -10.44
CA PHE A 73 -7.73 8.21 -11.53
C PHE A 73 -9.21 8.23 -11.94
N ASP A 74 -10.08 8.58 -10.99
CA ASP A 74 -11.55 8.57 -11.10
C ASP A 74 -12.10 9.41 -12.25
N PHE A 75 -11.36 10.46 -12.65
CA PHE A 75 -11.73 11.29 -13.80
C PHE A 75 -11.59 10.57 -15.17
N MET A 76 -10.90 9.41 -15.20
CA MET A 76 -10.77 8.58 -16.41
C MET A 76 -11.74 7.40 -16.38
N ASP A 77 -11.92 6.78 -15.23
CA ASP A 77 -12.85 5.68 -14.99
C ASP A 77 -12.99 5.49 -13.46
N ASP A 78 -14.22 5.40 -12.98
CA ASP A 78 -14.56 5.22 -11.56
C ASP A 78 -15.13 3.82 -11.26
N LYS A 79 -15.17 2.94 -12.27
CA LYS A 79 -15.73 1.59 -12.14
C LYS A 79 -14.68 0.60 -11.68
N ALA A 80 -14.78 0.17 -10.44
CA ALA A 80 -13.90 -0.85 -9.88
C ALA A 80 -14.15 -2.24 -10.50
N PRO A 81 -13.12 -3.10 -10.60
CA PRO A 81 -13.29 -4.47 -11.04
C PRO A 81 -14.16 -5.26 -10.06
N ASP A 82 -14.71 -6.38 -10.51
CA ASP A 82 -15.40 -7.33 -9.65
C ASP A 82 -14.44 -7.90 -8.59
N LYS A 83 -15.02 -8.35 -7.46
CA LYS A 83 -14.25 -9.02 -6.41
C LYS A 83 -13.63 -10.33 -6.88
N VAL A 84 -12.51 -10.71 -6.31
CA VAL A 84 -11.87 -12.02 -6.53
C VAL A 84 -12.83 -13.16 -6.12
N ARG A 85 -12.61 -14.35 -6.69
CA ARG A 85 -13.49 -15.51 -6.48
C ARG A 85 -12.68 -16.71 -5.96
N LYS A 86 -13.37 -17.68 -5.37
CA LYS A 86 -12.84 -19.00 -4.98
C LYS A 86 -11.54 -18.94 -4.17
N MET A 87 -11.45 -18.01 -3.19
CA MET A 87 -10.27 -17.89 -2.34
C MET A 87 -10.06 -19.13 -1.47
N LYS A 88 -8.90 -19.80 -1.56
CA LYS A 88 -8.57 -21.02 -0.83
C LYS A 88 -7.09 -21.12 -0.44
N LYS A 89 -6.78 -21.81 0.66
CA LYS A 89 -5.43 -22.22 1.02
C LYS A 89 -5.12 -23.53 0.29
N VAL A 90 -3.99 -23.58 -0.41
CA VAL A 90 -3.53 -24.73 -1.19
C VAL A 90 -2.11 -25.06 -0.76
N TRP A 91 -1.80 -26.34 -0.62
CA TRP A 91 -0.44 -26.82 -0.42
C TRP A 91 0.28 -26.95 -1.77
N THR A 92 1.52 -26.53 -1.81
CA THR A 92 2.45 -26.70 -2.94
C THR A 92 3.80 -27.19 -2.43
N GLU A 93 4.69 -27.61 -3.33
CA GLU A 93 6.05 -28.00 -2.97
C GLU A 93 6.83 -26.91 -2.23
N ASP A 94 6.51 -25.64 -2.53
CA ASP A 94 7.11 -24.45 -1.89
C ASP A 94 6.37 -24.00 -0.60
N GLY A 95 5.40 -24.78 -0.12
CA GLY A 95 4.59 -24.47 1.06
C GLY A 95 3.17 -24.04 0.74
N TYR A 96 2.48 -23.48 1.73
CA TYR A 96 1.11 -23.05 1.55
C TYR A 96 1.02 -21.73 0.77
N ILE A 97 0.09 -21.70 -0.16
CA ILE A 97 -0.33 -20.48 -0.87
C ILE A 97 -1.79 -20.14 -0.56
N LEU A 98 -2.10 -18.86 -0.52
CA LEU A 98 -3.45 -18.35 -0.62
C LEU A 98 -3.73 -18.09 -2.09
N PHE A 99 -4.60 -18.88 -2.69
CA PHE A 99 -4.98 -18.80 -4.10
C PHE A 99 -6.39 -18.21 -4.24
N TRP A 100 -6.60 -17.47 -5.31
CA TRP A 100 -7.92 -16.97 -5.73
C TRP A 100 -8.06 -17.00 -7.25
N THR A 101 -9.30 -16.98 -7.72
CA THR A 101 -9.58 -16.83 -9.15
C THR A 101 -9.82 -15.36 -9.45
N ALA A 102 -9.20 -14.87 -10.51
CA ALA A 102 -9.43 -13.52 -11.02
C ALA A 102 -10.92 -13.25 -11.26
N PRO A 103 -11.41 -12.03 -11.05
CA PRO A 103 -12.76 -11.66 -11.46
C PRO A 103 -12.92 -11.77 -12.98
N LYS A 104 -14.16 -11.90 -13.43
CA LYS A 104 -14.48 -11.67 -14.84
C LYS A 104 -14.46 -10.17 -15.09
N ALA A 105 -14.14 -9.78 -16.29
CA ALA A 105 -14.18 -8.40 -16.75
C ALA A 105 -15.02 -8.34 -18.03
N ASP A 106 -15.87 -7.33 -18.12
CA ASP A 106 -16.68 -7.10 -19.32
C ASP A 106 -15.89 -6.29 -20.36
N THR A 107 -14.95 -5.48 -19.88
CA THR A 107 -14.06 -4.65 -20.71
C THR A 107 -12.61 -4.78 -20.26
N GLU A 108 -11.66 -4.36 -21.09
CA GLU A 108 -10.23 -4.29 -20.71
C GLU A 108 -9.97 -3.25 -19.59
N MET A 109 -10.84 -2.25 -19.45
CA MET A 109 -10.74 -1.24 -18.37
C MET A 109 -11.08 -1.85 -17.01
N ASP A 110 -12.14 -2.66 -16.94
CA ASP A 110 -12.58 -3.33 -15.70
C ASP A 110 -11.69 -4.53 -15.31
N LYS A 111 -10.70 -4.88 -16.13
CA LYS A 111 -9.85 -6.05 -15.90
C LYS A 111 -8.92 -5.86 -14.72
N ALA A 112 -8.97 -6.79 -13.78
CA ALA A 112 -8.03 -6.84 -12.68
C ALA A 112 -6.59 -7.06 -13.20
N VAL A 113 -5.69 -6.12 -12.92
CA VAL A 113 -4.26 -6.18 -13.31
C VAL A 113 -3.35 -6.42 -12.12
N ARG A 114 -3.83 -6.18 -10.91
CA ARG A 114 -3.12 -6.43 -9.65
C ARG A 114 -4.11 -6.86 -8.57
N TYR A 115 -3.56 -7.40 -7.49
CA TYR A 115 -4.29 -7.77 -6.27
C TYR A 115 -3.57 -7.20 -5.07
N VAL A 116 -4.35 -6.75 -4.09
CA VAL A 116 -3.82 -6.35 -2.80
C VAL A 116 -4.18 -7.42 -1.78
N VAL A 117 -3.19 -7.86 -1.05
CA VAL A 117 -3.35 -8.85 0.02
C VAL A 117 -3.13 -8.15 1.35
N TYR A 118 -4.15 -8.18 2.19
CA TYR A 118 -4.10 -7.65 3.55
C TYR A 118 -4.10 -8.80 4.56
N ARG A 119 -3.47 -8.58 5.71
CA ARG A 119 -3.47 -9.51 6.84
C ARG A 119 -3.89 -8.79 8.12
N PHE A 120 -4.94 -9.28 8.74
CA PHE A 120 -5.48 -8.80 10.01
C PHE A 120 -5.38 -9.89 11.07
N GLY A 121 -5.32 -9.49 12.33
CA GLY A 121 -5.52 -10.40 13.45
C GLY A 121 -6.91 -11.08 13.39
N ASN A 122 -7.04 -12.25 14.00
CA ASN A 122 -8.27 -13.06 13.89
C ASN A 122 -9.56 -12.34 14.33
N LYS A 123 -9.45 -11.48 15.36
CA LYS A 123 -10.58 -10.71 15.92
C LYS A 123 -10.56 -9.23 15.52
N GLU A 124 -9.57 -8.82 14.77
CA GLU A 124 -9.37 -7.45 14.36
C GLU A 124 -10.42 -7.01 13.36
N LYS A 125 -10.88 -5.75 13.48
CA LYS A 125 -11.79 -5.14 12.50
C LYS A 125 -11.02 -4.88 11.20
N VAL A 126 -11.59 -5.28 10.08
CA VAL A 126 -11.01 -4.99 8.76
C VAL A 126 -11.12 -3.50 8.48
N ASN A 127 -9.97 -2.88 8.25
CA ASN A 127 -9.83 -1.51 7.78
C ASN A 127 -8.84 -1.50 6.61
N LEU A 128 -9.31 -1.33 5.38
CA LEU A 128 -8.48 -1.34 4.18
C LEU A 128 -7.73 -0.01 3.97
N ASP A 129 -8.16 1.05 4.65
CA ASP A 129 -7.49 2.36 4.60
C ASP A 129 -6.19 2.39 5.40
N ASP A 130 -5.96 1.39 6.25
CA ASP A 130 -4.71 1.26 7.01
C ASP A 130 -3.67 0.45 6.22
N PRO A 131 -2.66 1.11 5.64
CA PRO A 131 -1.65 0.45 4.82
C PRO A 131 -0.74 -0.51 5.60
N SER A 132 -0.73 -0.45 6.95
CA SER A 132 0.06 -1.36 7.78
C SER A 132 -0.35 -2.83 7.64
N HIS A 133 -1.55 -3.08 7.15
CA HIS A 133 -2.09 -4.42 6.91
C HIS A 133 -1.77 -4.97 5.52
N ILE A 134 -1.23 -4.16 4.60
CA ILE A 134 -0.85 -4.62 3.27
C ILE A 134 0.40 -5.50 3.39
N VAL A 135 0.26 -6.79 3.05
CA VAL A 135 1.37 -7.75 3.06
C VAL A 135 1.90 -8.04 1.66
N ALA A 136 1.11 -7.77 0.62
CA ALA A 136 1.58 -7.85 -0.76
C ALA A 136 0.69 -7.05 -1.72
N ILE A 137 1.31 -6.53 -2.78
CA ILE A 137 0.65 -6.06 -4.00
C ILE A 137 1.25 -6.88 -5.14
N THR A 138 0.44 -7.72 -5.78
CA THR A 138 0.91 -8.74 -6.73
C THR A 138 0.09 -8.76 -8.03
N ARG A 139 0.70 -9.20 -9.12
CA ARG A 139 -0.01 -9.51 -10.37
C ARG A 139 -0.51 -10.96 -10.41
N ASN A 140 0.08 -11.81 -9.58
CA ASN A 140 -0.25 -13.23 -9.54
C ASN A 140 -1.54 -13.46 -8.72
N PRO A 141 -2.42 -14.39 -9.12
CA PRO A 141 -3.64 -14.71 -8.39
C PRO A 141 -3.38 -15.61 -7.16
N PHE A 142 -2.21 -15.43 -6.54
CA PHE A 142 -1.84 -16.12 -5.31
C PHE A 142 -0.86 -15.32 -4.47
N TYR A 143 -0.77 -15.66 -3.20
CA TYR A 143 0.18 -15.15 -2.23
C TYR A 143 0.79 -16.33 -1.44
N LYS A 144 2.12 -16.39 -1.35
CA LYS A 144 2.82 -17.39 -0.56
C LYS A 144 2.65 -17.05 0.92
N LEU A 145 2.02 -17.95 1.67
CA LEU A 145 1.78 -17.75 3.08
C LEU A 145 3.08 -17.94 3.86
N PRO A 146 3.38 -17.13 4.88
CA PRO A 146 4.50 -17.37 5.74
C PRO A 146 4.32 -18.71 6.47
N TYR A 147 5.44 -19.40 6.73
CA TYR A 147 5.43 -20.59 7.58
C TYR A 147 5.39 -20.13 9.04
N GLU A 148 4.38 -20.61 9.77
CA GLU A 148 4.23 -20.42 11.20
C GLU A 148 3.91 -21.77 11.88
N THR A 149 3.98 -21.81 13.21
CA THR A 149 3.85 -23.06 13.98
C THR A 149 2.44 -23.67 13.99
N GLY A 150 1.51 -23.17 13.19
CA GLY A 150 0.13 -23.63 13.14
C GLY A 150 -0.74 -23.20 14.34
N LYS A 151 -0.28 -22.26 15.15
CA LYS A 151 -1.01 -21.78 16.34
C LYS A 151 -1.75 -20.48 16.09
N THR A 152 -1.22 -19.62 15.22
CA THR A 152 -1.75 -18.29 14.99
C THR A 152 -2.86 -18.30 13.93
N LYS A 153 -3.94 -17.61 14.21
CA LYS A 153 -5.04 -17.42 13.26
C LYS A 153 -5.03 -15.98 12.76
N TYR A 154 -5.11 -15.84 11.43
CA TYR A 154 -5.21 -14.55 10.76
C TYR A 154 -6.44 -14.49 9.87
N ARG A 155 -6.90 -13.28 9.59
CA ARG A 155 -7.85 -13.00 8.52
C ARG A 155 -7.10 -12.37 7.35
N TYR A 156 -7.02 -13.10 6.26
CA TYR A 156 -6.53 -12.55 4.99
C TYR A 156 -7.69 -11.96 4.22
N VAL A 157 -7.43 -10.80 3.62
CA VAL A 157 -8.39 -10.08 2.79
C VAL A 157 -7.72 -9.81 1.45
N VAL A 158 -8.43 -10.03 0.35
CA VAL A 158 -7.91 -9.81 -1.00
C VAL A 158 -8.88 -8.92 -1.77
N THR A 159 -8.31 -7.91 -2.42
CA THR A 159 -9.00 -7.06 -3.37
C THR A 159 -8.33 -7.15 -4.75
N ALA A 160 -9.00 -6.68 -5.78
CA ALA A 160 -8.46 -6.55 -7.12
C ALA A 160 -8.35 -5.08 -7.50
N LEU A 161 -7.31 -4.71 -8.23
CA LEU A 161 -7.10 -3.38 -8.79
C LEU A 161 -7.11 -3.46 -10.32
N ASP A 162 -7.79 -2.54 -10.96
CA ASP A 162 -7.67 -2.30 -12.40
C ASP A 162 -6.43 -1.47 -12.75
N ARG A 163 -6.33 -1.05 -14.00
CA ARG A 163 -5.23 -0.22 -14.51
C ARG A 163 -5.22 1.22 -14.00
N LEU A 164 -6.38 1.73 -13.55
CA LEU A 164 -6.54 3.09 -12.99
C LEU A 164 -6.57 3.09 -11.47
N HIS A 165 -6.27 1.95 -10.86
CA HIS A 165 -6.18 1.72 -9.42
C HIS A 165 -7.52 1.73 -8.68
N ASN A 166 -8.65 1.60 -9.39
CA ASN A 166 -9.94 1.36 -8.73
C ASN A 166 -9.89 0.02 -7.99
N GLU A 167 -10.25 0.04 -6.71
CA GLU A 167 -10.16 -1.13 -5.84
C GLU A 167 -11.53 -1.82 -5.70
N SER A 168 -11.56 -3.12 -5.95
CA SER A 168 -12.76 -3.94 -5.86
C SER A 168 -13.28 -4.11 -4.43
N LYS A 169 -14.52 -4.58 -4.29
CA LYS A 169 -14.98 -5.13 -3.01
C LYS A 169 -14.06 -6.27 -2.56
N SER A 170 -13.84 -6.35 -1.26
CA SER A 170 -12.94 -7.32 -0.66
C SER A 170 -13.55 -8.71 -0.49
N VAL A 171 -12.69 -9.73 -0.51
CA VAL A 171 -13.02 -11.11 -0.10
C VAL A 171 -12.09 -11.52 1.02
N SER A 172 -12.62 -12.09 2.08
CA SER A 172 -11.84 -12.47 3.25
C SER A 172 -11.89 -13.97 3.55
N LYS A 173 -10.80 -14.48 4.13
CA LYS A 173 -10.71 -15.86 4.65
C LYS A 173 -9.89 -15.91 5.92
N LYS A 174 -10.41 -16.61 6.92
CA LYS A 174 -9.65 -16.93 8.15
C LYS A 174 -8.79 -18.15 7.89
N LEU A 175 -7.50 -18.03 8.20
CA LEU A 175 -6.51 -19.09 8.05
C LEU A 175 -5.77 -19.29 9.36
N LYS A 176 -5.43 -20.53 9.62
CA LYS A 176 -4.52 -20.92 10.68
C LYS A 176 -3.17 -21.27 10.05
N LEU A 177 -2.11 -20.59 10.49
CA LEU A 177 -0.74 -20.73 10.03
C LEU A 177 0.16 -21.27 11.13
#